data_68cc7950c1e5cf1c1cf60fb6390d0fee
#
_entry.id   68cc7950c1e5cf1c1cf60fb6390d0fee
#
_cell.length_a   1.000
_cell.length_b   1.000
_cell.length_c   1.000
_cell.angle_alpha   90.00
_cell.angle_beta   90.00
_cell.angle_gamma   90.00
#
_symmetry.space_group_name_H-M   'P 1'
#
loop_
_entity.id
_entity.type
_entity.pdbx_description
1 polymer ?
#
loop_
_entity_poly.entity_id
_entity_poly.type
_entity_poly.pdbx_seq_one_letter_code
_entity_poly.pdbx_strand_id
1 'polypeptide(L)'
;MTATGKWSVVIESPLGEQRREMVIEAGSDSFTGSVTGPDGTNEISGQVAGAKLTWSDKVAKPMPLSLSFEVTLAGDEMLGTVKLGIFGKAKFKATRAS
;
A
#
# COMPACT_ATOMS: atom_id res chain seq x y z
N MET A 1 12.44 -12.71 6.61
CA MET A 1 11.86 -11.44 7.07
C MET A 1 10.47 -11.27 6.49
N THR A 2 9.53 -10.81 7.27
CA THR A 2 8.15 -10.66 6.81
C THR A 2 7.77 -9.19 6.70
N ALA A 3 6.65 -8.93 6.01
CA ALA A 3 6.12 -7.58 5.91
C ALA A 3 5.36 -7.15 7.17
N THR A 4 5.24 -8.02 8.16
CA THR A 4 4.53 -7.68 9.41
C THR A 4 5.20 -6.51 10.12
N GLY A 5 4.40 -5.53 10.52
CA GLY A 5 4.90 -4.36 11.24
C GLY A 5 4.22 -3.08 10.81
N LYS A 6 4.77 -1.97 11.28
CA LYS A 6 4.29 -0.63 10.93
C LYS A 6 5.18 -0.03 9.86
N TRP A 7 4.55 0.65 8.92
CA TRP A 7 5.22 1.21 7.75
C TRP A 7 4.81 2.66 7.55
N SER A 8 5.78 3.50 7.22
CA SER A 8 5.52 4.85 6.74
C SER A 8 5.47 4.81 5.21
N VAL A 9 4.34 5.17 4.64
CA VAL A 9 4.07 5.05 3.22
C VAL A 9 4.07 6.42 2.57
N VAL A 10 4.75 6.52 1.42
CA VAL A 10 4.72 7.70 0.58
C VAL A 10 4.27 7.27 -0.82
N ILE A 11 3.22 7.91 -1.30
CA ILE A 11 2.71 7.68 -2.66
C ILE A 11 2.94 8.95 -3.47
N GLU A 12 3.75 8.83 -4.51
CA GLU A 12 4.03 9.95 -5.42
C GLU A 12 3.19 9.79 -6.67
N SER A 13 2.29 10.72 -6.89
CA SER A 13 1.38 10.71 -8.04
C SER A 13 1.44 12.04 -8.77
N PRO A 14 0.88 12.11 -9.99
CA PRO A 14 0.76 13.40 -10.69
C PRO A 14 -0.03 14.44 -9.91
N LEU A 15 -0.84 13.99 -8.94
CA LEU A 15 -1.64 14.88 -8.11
C LEU A 15 -0.89 15.34 -6.85
N GLY A 16 0.35 14.90 -6.68
CA GLY A 16 1.17 15.27 -5.54
C GLY A 16 1.56 14.07 -4.68
N GLU A 17 2.34 14.35 -3.65
CA GLU A 17 2.80 13.34 -2.70
C GLU A 17 1.78 13.16 -1.59
N GLN A 18 1.48 11.90 -1.28
CA GLN A 18 0.59 11.56 -0.19
C GLN A 18 1.31 10.67 0.81
N ARG A 19 1.13 10.93 2.08
CA ARG A 19 1.73 10.16 3.16
C ARG A 19 0.67 9.42 3.94
N ARG A 20 0.96 8.17 4.28
CA ARG A 20 0.05 7.30 5.02
C ARG A 20 0.85 6.46 6.01
N GLU A 21 0.16 5.93 6.99
CA GLU A 21 0.72 4.92 7.88
C GLU A 21 0.03 3.60 7.59
N MET A 22 0.80 2.53 7.59
CA MET A 22 0.28 1.22 7.26
C MET A 22 0.74 0.21 8.31
N VAL A 23 -0.17 -0.66 8.72
CA VAL A 23 0.15 -1.78 9.60
C VAL A 23 -0.17 -3.05 8.82
N ILE A 24 0.75 -4.00 8.82
CA ILE A 24 0.58 -5.25 8.09
C ILE A 24 0.77 -6.43 9.03
N GLU A 25 -0.10 -7.44 8.88
CA GLU A 25 0.08 -8.75 9.45
C GLU A 25 0.12 -9.75 8.28
N ALA A 26 1.30 -10.26 8.01
CA ALA A 26 1.52 -11.16 6.88
C ALA A 26 1.42 -12.62 7.32
N GLY A 27 0.67 -13.41 6.55
CA GLY A 27 0.65 -14.85 6.64
C GLY A 27 1.52 -15.46 5.57
N SER A 28 1.30 -16.75 5.28
CA SER A 28 2.09 -17.46 4.27
C SER A 28 1.70 -17.06 2.84
N ASP A 29 0.40 -16.91 2.58
CA ASP A 29 -0.11 -16.66 1.23
C ASP A 29 -0.89 -15.35 1.12
N SER A 30 -1.23 -14.75 2.24
CA SER A 30 -2.06 -13.55 2.27
C SER A 30 -1.67 -12.68 3.44
N PHE A 31 -2.15 -11.45 3.42
CA PHE A 31 -1.95 -10.53 4.53
C PHE A 31 -3.20 -9.73 4.79
N THR A 32 -3.28 -9.20 6.01
CA THR A 32 -4.28 -8.21 6.38
C THR A 32 -3.57 -7.01 6.98
N GLY A 33 -4.25 -5.90 7.02
CA GLY A 33 -3.66 -4.70 7.60
C GLY A 33 -4.60 -3.53 7.57
N SER A 34 -4.04 -2.36 7.86
CA SER A 34 -4.80 -1.11 7.82
C SER A 34 -3.92 0.00 7.31
N VAL A 35 -4.55 0.97 6.66
CA VAL A 35 -3.89 2.17 6.17
C VAL A 35 -4.59 3.36 6.80
N THR A 36 -3.82 4.22 7.45
CA THR A 36 -4.32 5.43 8.10
C THR A 36 -3.84 6.66 7.37
N GLY A 37 -4.75 7.53 7.03
CA GLY A 37 -4.46 8.80 6.38
C GLY A 37 -5.28 9.92 7.00
N PRO A 38 -5.28 11.12 6.38
CA PRO A 38 -6.03 12.26 6.90
C PRO A 38 -7.52 12.02 7.05
N ASP A 39 -8.07 11.13 6.22
CA ASP A 39 -9.50 10.86 6.19
C ASP A 39 -9.92 9.67 7.08
N GLY A 40 -8.99 9.08 7.82
CA GLY A 40 -9.28 7.97 8.71
C GLY A 40 -8.48 6.72 8.38
N THR A 41 -8.97 5.59 8.86
CA THR A 41 -8.31 4.30 8.73
C THR A 41 -9.16 3.36 7.90
N ASN A 42 -8.53 2.70 6.92
CA ASN A 42 -9.15 1.69 6.09
C ASN A 42 -8.45 0.36 6.28
N GLU A 43 -9.23 -0.72 6.31
CA GLU A 43 -8.67 -2.06 6.35
C GLU A 43 -8.32 -2.52 4.95
N ILE A 44 -7.20 -3.23 4.83
CA ILE A 44 -6.75 -3.79 3.58
C ILE A 44 -6.45 -5.27 3.74
N SER A 45 -6.53 -6.01 2.65
CA SER A 45 -6.11 -7.40 2.62
C SER A 45 -5.66 -7.72 1.21
N GLY A 46 -4.74 -8.66 1.09
CA GLY A 46 -4.21 -9.02 -0.21
C GLY A 46 -3.42 -10.31 -0.18
N GLN A 47 -2.58 -10.49 -1.18
CA GLN A 47 -1.82 -11.69 -1.42
C GLN A 47 -0.34 -11.47 -1.16
N VAL A 48 0.32 -12.51 -0.69
CA VAL A 48 1.78 -12.53 -0.51
C VAL A 48 2.35 -13.65 -1.38
N ALA A 49 3.31 -13.31 -2.21
CA ALA A 49 4.01 -14.27 -3.05
C ALA A 49 5.51 -14.01 -2.93
N GLY A 50 6.16 -14.73 -2.01
CA GLY A 50 7.56 -14.46 -1.70
C GLY A 50 7.72 -13.07 -1.09
N ALA A 51 8.51 -12.23 -1.74
CA ALA A 51 8.72 -10.85 -1.28
C ALA A 51 7.72 -9.87 -1.88
N LYS A 52 6.78 -10.35 -2.69
CA LYS A 52 5.83 -9.49 -3.39
C LYS A 52 4.47 -9.49 -2.70
N LEU A 53 3.92 -8.29 -2.51
CA LEU A 53 2.59 -8.11 -1.96
C LEU A 53 1.72 -7.40 -2.98
N THR A 54 0.48 -7.89 -3.13
CA THR A 54 -0.48 -7.27 -4.03
C THR A 54 -1.80 -7.11 -3.31
N TRP A 55 -2.44 -5.97 -3.51
CA TRP A 55 -3.78 -5.73 -2.99
C TRP A 55 -4.47 -4.68 -3.82
N SER A 56 -5.76 -4.55 -3.61
CA SER A 56 -6.54 -3.52 -4.27
C SER A 56 -7.41 -2.80 -3.25
N ASP A 57 -7.75 -1.56 -3.57
CA ASP A 57 -8.60 -0.74 -2.72
C ASP A 57 -9.50 0.09 -3.61
N LYS A 58 -10.56 0.61 -3.02
CA LYS A 58 -11.48 1.49 -3.74
C LYS A 58 -11.67 2.76 -2.93
N VAL A 59 -11.55 3.88 -3.63
CA VAL A 59 -11.84 5.18 -3.02
C VAL A 59 -13.10 5.74 -3.67
N ALA A 60 -13.91 6.44 -2.87
CA ALA A 60 -15.18 6.97 -3.35
C ALA A 60 -15.10 8.44 -3.68
N LYS A 61 -14.14 9.16 -3.14
CA LYS A 61 -14.01 10.61 -3.32
C LYS A 61 -12.63 10.97 -3.85
N PRO A 62 -12.54 11.98 -4.70
CA PRO A 62 -13.61 12.82 -5.25
C PRO A 62 -14.49 12.09 -6.25
N MET A 63 -14.05 10.95 -6.77
CA MET A 63 -14.82 10.08 -7.66
C MET A 63 -14.47 8.63 -7.38
N PRO A 64 -15.36 7.68 -7.73
CA PRO A 64 -15.04 6.26 -7.55
C PRO A 64 -13.79 5.90 -8.34
N LEU A 65 -12.83 5.28 -7.67
CA LEU A 65 -11.56 4.91 -8.27
C LEU A 65 -11.07 3.62 -7.64
N SER A 66 -10.68 2.68 -8.50
CA SER A 66 -10.06 1.43 -8.06
C SER A 66 -8.55 1.58 -8.09
N LEU A 67 -7.91 1.24 -6.99
CA LEU A 67 -6.47 1.28 -6.85
C LEU A 67 -5.94 -0.15 -6.80
N SER A 68 -4.89 -0.42 -7.57
CA SER A 68 -4.21 -1.70 -7.52
C SER A 68 -2.77 -1.48 -7.09
N PHE A 69 -2.37 -2.15 -6.03
CA PHE A 69 -1.05 -2.01 -5.44
C PHE A 69 -0.22 -3.25 -5.71
N GLU A 70 1.01 -3.04 -6.13
CA GLU A 70 1.97 -4.11 -6.32
C GLU A 70 3.31 -3.63 -5.78
N VAL A 71 3.77 -4.27 -4.70
CA VAL A 71 4.99 -3.84 -4.01
C VAL A 71 5.89 -5.03 -3.74
N THR A 72 7.17 -4.76 -3.63
CA THR A 72 8.18 -5.76 -3.30
C THR A 72 8.89 -5.37 -2.02
N LEU A 73 8.96 -6.31 -1.08
CA LEU A 73 9.66 -6.13 0.18
C LEU A 73 11.16 -6.28 -0.05
N ALA A 74 11.92 -5.30 0.42
CA ALA A 74 13.38 -5.31 0.31
C ALA A 74 13.96 -4.83 1.65
N GLY A 75 14.17 -5.76 2.57
CA GLY A 75 14.64 -5.41 3.92
C GLY A 75 13.60 -4.61 4.69
N ASP A 76 13.96 -3.39 5.03
CA ASP A 76 13.07 -2.49 5.77
C ASP A 76 12.34 -1.50 4.87
N GLU A 77 12.31 -1.77 3.58
CA GLU A 77 11.62 -0.95 2.60
C GLU A 77 10.68 -1.79 1.74
N MET A 78 9.64 -1.15 1.24
CA MET A 78 8.80 -1.71 0.20
C MET A 78 8.72 -0.72 -0.94
N LEU A 79 8.92 -1.20 -2.15
CA LEU A 79 8.91 -0.39 -3.35
C LEU A 79 7.96 -1.01 -4.36
N GLY A 80 7.18 -0.17 -5.01
CA GLY A 80 6.27 -0.67 -6.01
C GLY A 80 5.49 0.44 -6.71
N THR A 81 4.37 0.04 -7.26
CA THR A 81 3.52 0.95 -8.02
C THR A 81 2.07 0.81 -7.58
N VAL A 82 1.33 1.89 -7.78
CA VAL A 82 -0.11 1.94 -7.59
C VAL A 82 -0.73 2.29 -8.92
N LYS A 83 -1.65 1.47 -9.39
CA LYS A 83 -2.42 1.80 -10.58
C LYS A 83 -3.66 2.58 -10.15
N LEU A 84 -3.84 3.75 -10.75
CA LEU A 84 -4.89 4.69 -10.36
C LEU A 84 -6.07 4.65 -11.34
N GLY A 85 -6.43 3.48 -11.84
CA GLY A 85 -7.46 3.35 -12.84
C GLY A 85 -7.05 4.04 -14.14
N ILE A 86 -7.91 4.93 -14.64
CA ILE A 86 -7.63 5.65 -15.89
C ILE A 86 -6.62 6.79 -15.72
N PHE A 87 -6.25 7.12 -14.48
CA PHE A 87 -5.35 8.24 -14.21
C PHE A 87 -3.87 7.85 -14.25
N GLY A 88 -3.56 6.61 -14.60
CA GLY A 88 -2.18 6.19 -14.74
C GLY A 88 -1.65 5.49 -13.50
N LYS A 89 -0.38 5.71 -13.20
CA LYS A 89 0.33 5.02 -12.13
C LYS A 89 0.99 6.02 -11.20
N ALA A 90 1.12 5.63 -9.93
CA ALA A 90 1.88 6.35 -8.93
C ALA A 90 2.99 5.46 -8.38
N LYS A 91 4.01 6.07 -7.81
CA LYS A 91 5.07 5.33 -7.15
C LYS A 91 4.71 5.10 -5.70
N PHE A 92 4.97 3.88 -5.23
CA PHE A 92 4.74 3.50 -3.84
C PHE A 92 6.07 3.22 -3.18
N LYS A 93 6.29 3.85 -2.04
CA LYS A 93 7.46 3.58 -1.24
C LYS A 93 7.05 3.54 0.22
N ALA A 94 7.49 2.52 0.92
CA ALA A 94 7.25 2.41 2.36
C ALA A 94 8.54 2.08 3.07
N THR A 95 8.68 2.63 4.27
CA THR A 95 9.83 2.39 5.12
C THR A 95 9.32 1.87 6.46
N ARG A 96 9.99 0.87 6.99
CA ARG A 96 9.57 0.30 8.28
C ARG A 96 9.70 1.33 9.38
N ALA A 97 8.61 1.54 10.11
CA ALA A 97 8.53 2.52 11.17
C ALA A 97 8.79 1.91 12.55
N SER A 98 8.63 0.60 12.67
CA SER A 98 8.91 -0.08 13.93
C SER A 98 9.03 -1.58 13.76
#